data_830da6a14f95593f363a195585c22423
#
_entry.id   830da6a14f95593f363a195585c22423
#
_cell.length_a   1.000
_cell.length_b   1.000
_cell.length_c   1.000
_cell.angle_alpha   90.00
_cell.angle_beta   90.00
_cell.angle_gamma   90.00
#
_symmetry.space_group_name_H-M   'P 1'
#
loop_
_entity.id
_entity.type
_entity.pdbx_description
1 polymer ?
#
loop_
_entity_poly.entity_id
_entity_poly.type
_entity_poly.pdbx_seq_one_letter_code
_entity_poly.pdbx_strand_id
1 'polypeptide(L)'
;MKKIRKIKIKSFKSFSGKLIPISFNKNFPFRIKRIFFLRGLKNKIRGEHAHKKCSQIFMPISGKMILLTKTPFSEKKFLLDRNSKHAILVPPKYWCSVKFVEKNSTLMVMNDRYYEFNDYLETFDEYKKYLSKK
;
A
#
# COMPACT_ATOMS: atom_id res chain seq x y z
N MET A 1 12.69 12.28 -3.54
CA MET A 1 11.54 11.34 -3.63
C MET A 1 10.26 12.04 -3.18
N LYS A 2 9.15 11.68 -3.79
CA LYS A 2 7.84 12.16 -3.34
C LYS A 2 7.53 11.57 -1.96
N LYS A 3 6.70 12.28 -1.19
CA LYS A 3 6.38 11.85 0.17
C LYS A 3 5.22 10.86 0.20
N ILE A 4 5.25 9.95 1.17
CA ILE A 4 4.13 9.11 1.52
C ILE A 4 3.01 10.01 2.03
N ARG A 5 1.75 9.73 1.65
CA ARG A 5 0.60 10.53 2.02
C ARG A 5 -0.51 9.67 2.60
N LYS A 6 -1.26 10.24 3.54
CA LYS A 6 -2.50 9.65 4.02
C LYS A 6 -3.66 10.11 3.14
N ILE A 7 -4.49 9.17 2.71
CA ILE A 7 -5.67 9.44 1.88
C ILE A 7 -6.89 9.10 2.72
N LYS A 8 -7.74 10.11 2.94
CA LYS A 8 -8.91 9.93 3.78
C LYS A 8 -9.89 8.91 3.17
N ILE A 9 -10.32 7.97 3.98
CA ILE A 9 -11.35 6.99 3.62
C ILE A 9 -12.70 7.55 4.08
N LYS A 10 -13.60 7.77 3.12
CA LYS A 10 -14.97 8.16 3.44
C LYS A 10 -15.77 6.93 3.81
N SER A 11 -16.61 7.05 4.84
CA SER A 11 -17.50 5.96 5.20
C SER A 11 -18.81 6.52 5.74
N PHE A 12 -19.89 5.81 5.45
CA PHE A 12 -21.23 6.17 5.87
C PHE A 12 -21.84 4.98 6.61
N LYS A 13 -22.10 5.16 7.90
CA LYS A 13 -22.65 4.10 8.74
C LYS A 13 -24.16 4.24 8.83
N SER A 14 -24.84 3.09 8.86
CA SER A 14 -26.26 3.01 9.18
C SER A 14 -26.46 1.80 10.10
N PHE A 15 -27.70 1.58 10.57
CA PHE A 15 -28.00 0.42 11.39
C PHE A 15 -27.78 -0.91 10.65
N SER A 16 -27.83 -0.89 9.31
CA SER A 16 -27.68 -2.10 8.49
C SER A 16 -26.26 -2.34 8.02
N GLY A 17 -25.31 -1.42 8.28
CA GLY A 17 -23.93 -1.61 7.86
C GLY A 17 -23.18 -0.33 7.55
N LYS A 18 -22.17 -0.46 6.71
CA LYS A 18 -21.24 0.62 6.40
C LYS A 18 -20.97 0.65 4.90
N LEU A 19 -21.08 1.82 4.31
CA LEU A 19 -20.74 2.07 2.91
C LEU A 19 -19.40 2.81 2.84
N ILE A 20 -18.46 2.29 2.04
CA ILE A 20 -17.17 2.92 1.82
C ILE A 20 -17.04 3.18 0.32
N PRO A 21 -17.37 4.38 -0.16
CA PRO A 21 -17.22 4.69 -1.58
C PRO A 21 -15.78 5.10 -1.91
N ILE A 22 -15.33 4.72 -3.10
CA ILE A 22 -14.06 5.18 -3.66
C ILE A 22 -14.38 5.71 -5.05
N SER A 23 -14.21 7.02 -5.24
CA SER A 23 -14.54 7.67 -6.51
C SER A 23 -13.27 8.06 -7.24
N PHE A 24 -13.16 7.63 -8.50
CA PHE A 24 -12.02 7.96 -9.34
C PHE A 24 -12.31 9.24 -10.15
N ASN A 25 -12.46 10.32 -9.43
CA ASN A 25 -12.68 11.63 -10.02
C ASN A 25 -11.38 12.42 -10.10
N LYS A 26 -11.46 13.71 -10.50
CA LYS A 26 -10.29 14.58 -10.64
C LYS A 26 -9.48 14.78 -9.35
N ASN A 27 -10.10 14.53 -8.20
CA ASN A 27 -9.43 14.68 -6.89
C ASN A 27 -8.71 13.39 -6.45
N PHE A 28 -8.91 12.30 -7.17
CA PHE A 28 -8.20 11.05 -6.88
C PHE A 28 -6.70 11.24 -7.22
N PRO A 29 -5.76 10.76 -6.37
CA PRO A 29 -4.34 11.10 -6.52
C PRO A 29 -3.69 10.68 -7.83
N PHE A 30 -4.17 9.60 -8.47
CA PHE A 30 -3.64 9.15 -9.74
C PHE A 30 -4.68 8.29 -10.46
N ARG A 31 -4.40 7.99 -11.73
CA ARG A 31 -5.26 7.12 -12.53
C ARG A 31 -4.98 5.66 -12.19
N ILE A 32 -6.00 4.95 -11.72
CA ILE A 32 -5.89 3.53 -11.38
C ILE A 32 -5.85 2.70 -12.66
N LYS A 33 -4.86 1.82 -12.75
CA LYS A 33 -4.73 0.88 -13.87
C LYS A 33 -4.81 -0.57 -13.43
N ARG A 34 -4.61 -0.83 -12.13
CA ARG A 34 -4.63 -2.19 -11.60
C ARG A 34 -5.00 -2.16 -10.13
N ILE A 35 -5.86 -3.09 -9.74
CA ILE A 35 -6.20 -3.32 -8.33
C ILE A 35 -5.92 -4.78 -8.04
N PHE A 36 -5.29 -5.05 -6.90
CA PHE A 36 -5.19 -6.42 -6.41
C PHE A 36 -5.48 -6.47 -4.93
N PHE A 37 -5.79 -7.67 -4.46
CA PHE A 37 -6.07 -7.93 -3.05
C PHE A 37 -5.03 -8.89 -2.51
N LEU A 38 -4.53 -8.61 -1.31
CA LEU A 38 -3.65 -9.52 -0.59
C LEU A 38 -4.43 -10.09 0.58
N ARG A 39 -4.50 -11.41 0.65
CA ARG A 39 -5.02 -12.13 1.80
C ARG A 39 -3.85 -12.87 2.42
N GLY A 40 -3.45 -12.43 3.60
CA GLY A 40 -2.26 -12.96 4.25
C GLY A 40 -2.59 -13.92 5.38
N LEU A 41 -1.67 -14.84 5.60
CA LEU A 41 -1.74 -15.72 6.76
C LEU A 41 -1.24 -14.96 7.99
N LYS A 42 -1.88 -15.22 9.12
CA LYS A 42 -1.53 -14.57 10.39
C LYS A 42 -0.02 -14.67 10.68
N ASN A 43 0.57 -13.54 11.04
CA ASN A 43 1.99 -13.37 11.36
C ASN A 43 2.95 -13.60 10.20
N LYS A 44 2.45 -13.65 8.96
CA LYS A 44 3.29 -13.75 7.76
C LYS A 44 3.46 -12.39 7.09
N ILE A 45 4.57 -12.25 6.39
CA ILE A 45 4.94 -11.02 5.69
C ILE A 45 4.88 -11.26 4.19
N ARG A 46 4.34 -10.29 3.46
CA ARG A 46 4.30 -10.30 2.00
C ARG A 46 4.81 -8.99 1.44
N GLY A 47 5.19 -9.00 0.15
CA GLY A 47 5.49 -7.78 -0.58
C GLY A 47 6.82 -7.14 -0.26
N GLU A 48 7.83 -7.90 0.11
CA GLU A 48 9.16 -7.39 0.41
C GLU A 48 9.86 -6.94 -0.88
N HIS A 49 9.53 -5.74 -1.35
CA HIS A 49 10.09 -5.19 -2.58
C HIS A 49 9.85 -3.68 -2.66
N ALA A 50 10.43 -3.05 -3.68
CA ALA A 50 10.15 -1.65 -4.03
C ALA A 50 9.78 -1.57 -5.50
N HIS A 51 9.13 -0.47 -5.89
CA HIS A 51 8.80 -0.16 -7.27
C HIS A 51 9.65 1.00 -7.77
N LYS A 52 10.08 0.91 -9.01
CA LYS A 52 10.82 2.01 -9.63
C LYS A 52 9.92 3.16 -10.05
N LYS A 53 8.73 2.85 -10.58
CA LYS A 53 7.81 3.83 -11.17
C LYS A 53 6.38 3.78 -10.63
N CYS A 54 5.93 2.64 -10.13
CA CYS A 54 4.54 2.46 -9.70
C CYS A 54 4.28 3.15 -8.36
N SER A 55 3.19 3.92 -8.32
CA SER A 55 2.62 4.43 -7.07
C SER A 55 1.50 3.50 -6.63
N GLN A 56 1.36 3.31 -5.33
CA GLN A 56 0.37 2.39 -4.77
C GLN A 56 -0.40 3.05 -3.64
N ILE A 57 -1.69 2.71 -3.54
CA ILE A 57 -2.51 3.08 -2.39
C ILE A 57 -2.89 1.78 -1.68
N PHE A 58 -2.53 1.71 -0.40
CA PHE A 58 -2.80 0.55 0.46
C PHE A 58 -4.03 0.86 1.30
N MET A 59 -5.09 0.06 1.16
CA MET A 59 -6.35 0.26 1.87
C MET A 59 -6.79 -1.04 2.56
N PRO A 60 -6.94 -1.04 3.89
CA PRO A 60 -7.40 -2.24 4.60
C PRO A 60 -8.88 -2.48 4.32
N ILE A 61 -9.23 -3.74 4.04
CA ILE A 61 -10.62 -4.16 3.82
C ILE A 61 -11.13 -4.90 5.05
N SER A 62 -10.34 -5.82 5.58
CA SER A 62 -10.70 -6.57 6.78
C SER A 62 -9.46 -6.97 7.55
N GLY A 63 -9.64 -7.29 8.83
CA GLY A 63 -8.55 -7.72 9.69
C GLY A 63 -7.65 -6.59 10.12
N LYS A 64 -6.40 -6.93 10.38
CA LYS A 64 -5.40 -5.98 10.86
C LYS A 64 -4.04 -6.33 10.26
N MET A 65 -3.32 -5.32 9.79
CA MET A 65 -2.00 -5.50 9.19
C MET A 65 -1.12 -4.28 9.48
N ILE A 66 0.18 -4.47 9.34
CA ILE A 66 1.16 -3.40 9.48
C ILE A 66 1.86 -3.24 8.14
N LEU A 67 1.74 -2.06 7.55
CA LEU A 67 2.50 -1.68 6.37
C LEU A 67 3.82 -1.05 6.84
N LEU A 68 4.92 -1.65 6.44
CA LEU A 68 6.25 -1.10 6.66
C LEU A 68 6.71 -0.43 5.38
N THR A 69 7.12 0.82 5.46
CA THR A 69 7.78 1.53 4.37
C THR A 69 9.17 1.90 4.81
N LYS A 70 10.12 1.79 3.89
CA LYS A 70 11.52 1.89 4.25
C LYS A 70 12.33 2.58 3.15
N THR A 71 13.30 3.37 3.55
CA THR A 71 14.38 3.84 2.67
C THR A 71 15.71 3.33 3.26
N PRO A 72 16.85 3.53 2.60
CA PRO A 72 18.12 3.14 3.21
C PRO A 72 18.43 3.84 4.53
N PHE A 73 17.76 4.95 4.85
CA PHE A 73 18.08 5.79 6.00
C PHE A 73 16.96 5.86 7.05
N SER A 74 15.77 5.36 6.74
CA SER A 74 14.63 5.50 7.64
C SER A 74 13.59 4.43 7.39
N GLU A 75 12.69 4.24 8.36
CA GLU A 75 11.54 3.37 8.18
C GLU A 75 10.34 3.94 8.91
N LYS A 76 9.16 3.58 8.43
CA LYS A 76 7.90 4.01 9.02
C LYS A 76 6.89 2.88 8.94
N LYS A 77 6.16 2.67 10.03
CA LYS A 77 5.11 1.65 10.12
C LYS A 77 3.75 2.31 10.18
N PHE A 78 2.79 1.71 9.49
CA PHE A 78 1.39 2.14 9.51
C PHE A 78 0.54 0.95 9.93
N LEU A 79 -0.20 1.13 11.02
CA LEU A 79 -1.18 0.14 11.42
C LEU A 79 -2.46 0.36 10.60
N LEU A 80 -2.90 -0.66 9.90
CA LEU A 80 -4.09 -0.62 9.06
C LEU A 80 -5.07 -1.69 9.55
N ASP A 81 -6.31 -1.31 9.74
CA ASP A 81 -7.37 -2.23 10.11
C ASP A 81 -8.72 -1.74 9.61
N ARG A 82 -9.78 -2.49 9.91
CA ARG A 82 -11.15 -2.17 9.49
C ARG A 82 -11.66 -0.82 10.01
N ASN A 83 -11.01 -0.25 11.02
CA ASN A 83 -11.39 1.04 11.61
C ASN A 83 -10.50 2.19 11.14
N SER A 84 -9.55 1.92 10.25
CA SER A 84 -8.66 2.95 9.72
C SER A 84 -9.44 4.03 8.99
N LYS A 85 -9.08 5.28 9.24
CA LYS A 85 -9.70 6.44 8.59
C LYS A 85 -8.93 6.90 7.35
N HIS A 86 -7.75 6.30 7.12
CA HIS A 86 -6.88 6.67 6.03
C HIS A 86 -6.32 5.43 5.34
N ALA A 87 -6.27 5.49 4.02
CA ALA A 87 -5.41 4.63 3.21
C ALA A 87 -4.04 5.30 3.09
N ILE A 88 -3.03 4.56 2.68
CA ILE A 88 -1.66 5.08 2.58
C ILE A 88 -1.24 5.08 1.12
N LEU A 89 -0.91 6.25 0.59
CA LEU A 89 -0.33 6.39 -0.73
C LEU A 89 1.19 6.32 -0.61
N VAL A 90 1.78 5.32 -1.24
CA VAL A 90 3.23 5.13 -1.29
C VAL A 90 3.70 5.40 -2.71
N PRO A 91 4.46 6.48 -2.92
CA PRO A 91 5.08 6.75 -4.23
C PRO A 91 6.12 5.67 -4.57
N PRO A 92 6.62 5.64 -5.81
CA PRO A 92 7.72 4.74 -6.14
C PRO A 92 8.97 5.04 -5.30
N LYS A 93 9.89 4.10 -5.28
CA LYS A 93 11.19 4.20 -4.61
C LYS A 93 11.13 4.08 -3.08
N TYR A 94 10.09 3.45 -2.55
CA TYR A 94 10.04 3.01 -1.15
C TYR A 94 10.01 1.49 -1.10
N TRP A 95 10.81 0.94 -0.21
CA TRP A 95 10.73 -0.50 0.09
C TRP A 95 9.52 -0.73 0.96
N CYS A 96 8.68 -1.68 0.58
CA CYS A 96 7.45 -1.97 1.30
C CYS A 96 7.36 -3.43 1.70
N SER A 97 6.74 -3.68 2.85
CA SER A 97 6.28 -5.02 3.22
C SER A 97 5.02 -4.89 4.07
N VAL A 98 4.23 -5.96 4.09
CA VAL A 98 2.99 -6.02 4.87
C VAL A 98 3.01 -7.25 5.75
N LYS A 99 2.85 -7.03 7.06
CA LYS A 99 2.68 -8.14 8.01
C LYS A 99 1.22 -8.23 8.41
N PHE A 100 0.63 -9.41 8.25
CA PHE A 100 -0.75 -9.64 8.64
C PHE A 100 -0.81 -10.06 10.10
N VAL A 101 -1.54 -9.32 10.91
CA VAL A 101 -1.59 -9.50 12.37
C VAL A 101 -2.75 -10.39 12.80
N GLU A 102 -3.88 -10.30 12.10
CA GLU A 102 -5.08 -11.11 12.39
C GLU A 102 -5.37 -12.09 11.26
N LYS A 103 -6.12 -13.14 11.58
CA LYS A 103 -6.68 -14.05 10.57
C LYS A 103 -7.63 -13.29 9.65
N ASN A 104 -7.77 -13.77 8.42
CA ASN A 104 -8.71 -13.24 7.42
C ASN A 104 -8.48 -11.76 7.11
N SER A 105 -7.25 -11.31 7.25
CA SER A 105 -6.89 -9.95 6.87
C SER A 105 -6.84 -9.83 5.36
N THR A 106 -7.48 -8.79 4.84
CA THR A 106 -7.49 -8.49 3.41
C THR A 106 -7.08 -7.03 3.20
N LEU A 107 -6.10 -6.83 2.34
CA LEU A 107 -5.60 -5.53 1.94
C LEU A 107 -5.88 -5.33 0.46
N MET A 108 -6.44 -4.18 0.10
CA MET A 108 -6.60 -3.77 -1.28
C MET A 108 -5.46 -2.82 -1.65
N VAL A 109 -4.84 -3.06 -2.81
CA VAL A 109 -3.77 -2.20 -3.32
C VAL A 109 -4.17 -1.69 -4.69
N MET A 110 -4.23 -0.37 -4.82
CA MET A 110 -4.56 0.31 -6.07
C MET A 110 -3.27 0.87 -6.68
N ASN A 111 -3.07 0.64 -7.96
CA ASN A 111 -1.82 0.92 -8.65
C ASN A 111 -2.05 1.82 -9.86
N ASP A 112 -1.12 2.73 -10.13
CA ASP A 112 -1.18 3.61 -11.29
C ASP A 112 -0.53 3.00 -12.54
N ARG A 113 -0.04 1.76 -12.46
CA ARG A 113 0.59 1.06 -13.59
C ARG A 113 0.10 -0.38 -13.65
N TYR A 114 0.14 -0.95 -14.85
CA TYR A 114 -0.06 -2.39 -15.02
C TYR A 114 1.12 -3.15 -14.40
N TYR A 115 0.95 -4.46 -14.22
CA TYR A 115 2.04 -5.29 -13.76
C TYR A 115 3.20 -5.25 -14.76
N GLU A 116 4.39 -4.92 -14.27
CA GLU A 116 5.62 -4.89 -15.06
C GLU A 116 6.74 -5.49 -14.22
N PHE A 117 7.24 -6.65 -14.61
CA PHE A 117 8.32 -7.31 -13.88
C PHE A 117 9.53 -6.39 -13.68
N ASN A 118 9.89 -5.63 -14.70
CA ASN A 118 11.06 -4.75 -14.66
C ASN A 118 10.91 -3.54 -13.73
N ASP A 119 9.69 -3.29 -13.25
CA ASP A 119 9.44 -2.21 -12.28
C ASP A 119 9.81 -2.59 -10.86
N TYR A 120 10.01 -3.88 -10.58
CA TYR A 120 10.25 -4.39 -9.23
C TYR A 120 11.73 -4.40 -8.89
N LEU A 121 12.02 -4.07 -7.62
CA LEU A 121 13.32 -4.25 -6.98
C LEU A 121 13.09 -5.27 -5.87
N GLU A 122 13.55 -6.48 -6.05
CA GLU A 122 13.18 -7.62 -5.20
C GLU A 122 14.11 -7.88 -4.04
N THR A 123 15.30 -7.30 -4.03
CA THR A 123 16.20 -7.39 -2.90
C THR A 123 16.55 -6.00 -2.40
N PHE A 124 16.83 -5.90 -1.11
CA PHE A 124 17.16 -4.59 -0.53
C PHE A 124 18.48 -4.06 -1.09
N ASP A 125 19.40 -4.93 -1.44
CA ASP A 125 20.66 -4.53 -2.09
C ASP A 125 20.44 -3.94 -3.47
N GLU A 126 19.59 -4.56 -4.30
CA GLU A 126 19.20 -3.97 -5.59
C GLU A 126 18.55 -2.62 -5.41
N TYR A 127 17.67 -2.50 -4.42
CA TYR A 127 16.99 -1.25 -4.10
C TYR A 127 17.98 -0.15 -3.75
N LYS A 128 18.92 -0.41 -2.86
CA LYS A 128 19.95 0.56 -2.49
C LYS A 128 20.79 0.97 -3.68
N LYS A 129 21.18 0.02 -4.51
CA LYS A 129 21.95 0.30 -5.74
C LYS A 129 21.18 1.18 -6.70
N TYR A 130 19.90 0.88 -6.88
CA TYR A 130 19.04 1.67 -7.76
C TYR A 130 18.94 3.12 -7.29
N LEU A 131 18.75 3.35 -6.00
CA LEU A 131 18.67 4.70 -5.45
C LEU A 131 19.98 5.47 -5.52
N SER A 132 21.11 4.79 -5.49
CA SER A 132 22.43 5.44 -5.56
C SER A 132 22.82 5.86 -6.97
N LYS A 133 22.12 5.38 -7.99
CA LYS A 133 22.37 5.77 -9.37
C LYS A 133 21.86 7.18 -9.62
N LYS A 134 22.65 7.98 -10.28
CA LYS A 134 22.27 9.35 -10.68
C LYS A 134 22.02 9.41 -12.18
#